data_c6b0595f6d6a336ee3f79146945a4de0
#
_entry.id   c6b0595f6d6a336ee3f79146945a4de0
#
_cell.length_a   1.000
_cell.length_b   1.000
_cell.length_c   1.000
_cell.angle_alpha   90.00
_cell.angle_beta   90.00
_cell.angle_gamma   90.00
#
_symmetry.space_group_name_H-M   'P 1'
#
loop_
_entity.id
_entity.type
_entity.pdbx_description
1 polymer ?
#
loop_
_entity_poly.entity_id
_entity_poly.type
_entity_poly.pdbx_seq_one_letter_code
_entity_poly.pdbx_strand_id
1 'polypeptide(L)'
;MEEDRLRPHPIENKPEYKVSWEVYSKLAPNTSYIRRQVISRMSVSSMYFQQSKEFNTTKSELTTIEGDGLRVNLFVSKCQFRCVNCFNELSQQEGYGEPFTDEHEKELFEKLSLPFVDGVTFVGGEPFQNANHLTRIAKRVREEHPDKTVWSYTGFIIELLLMLDEDDPKRQFLNYIDVLIDGQYIDEERDESDLKVYRGSSNQRIIDVKESIRQQKAVLYKQ
;
A
#
# COMPACT_ATOMS: atom_id res chain seq x y z
N MET A 1 -11.65 -28.06 12.35
CA MET A 1 -11.49 -26.62 12.68
C MET A 1 -10.90 -25.79 11.52
N GLU A 2 -10.76 -26.37 10.35
CA GLU A 2 -10.20 -25.75 9.14
C GLU A 2 -11.28 -25.23 8.16
N GLU A 3 -12.51 -25.74 8.27
CA GLU A 3 -13.63 -25.38 7.38
C GLU A 3 -14.29 -24.02 7.69
N ASP A 4 -14.08 -23.45 8.89
CA ASP A 4 -14.76 -22.20 9.28
C ASP A 4 -14.06 -20.92 8.75
N ARG A 5 -12.85 -21.05 8.14
CA ARG A 5 -12.12 -19.94 7.52
C ARG A 5 -12.58 -19.59 6.11
N LEU A 6 -13.45 -20.42 5.52
CA LEU A 6 -13.88 -20.33 4.11
C LEU A 6 -15.32 -19.86 3.93
N ARG A 7 -16.04 -19.48 5.00
CA ARG A 7 -17.42 -18.99 4.85
C ARG A 7 -17.43 -17.56 4.30
N PRO A 8 -18.16 -17.28 3.23
CA PRO A 8 -18.32 -15.92 2.73
C PRO A 8 -19.05 -15.07 3.77
N HIS A 9 -18.57 -13.84 3.96
CA HIS A 9 -19.15 -12.87 4.88
C HIS A 9 -20.51 -12.38 4.31
N PRO A 10 -21.55 -12.09 5.13
CA PRO A 10 -22.92 -11.79 4.68
C PRO A 10 -23.13 -10.47 3.91
N ILE A 11 -22.09 -9.84 3.37
CA ILE A 11 -22.14 -8.53 2.69
C ILE A 11 -22.24 -8.65 1.16
N GLU A 12 -22.57 -9.83 0.62
CA GLU A 12 -22.55 -10.11 -0.83
C GLU A 12 -23.57 -9.33 -1.68
N ASN A 13 -24.44 -8.50 -1.11
CA ASN A 13 -25.62 -7.97 -1.83
C ASN A 13 -25.78 -6.44 -1.86
N LYS A 14 -24.71 -5.63 -1.84
CA LYS A 14 -24.86 -4.20 -2.09
C LYS A 14 -24.56 -3.84 -3.55
N PRO A 15 -25.52 -3.17 -4.26
CA PRO A 15 -25.44 -2.93 -5.71
C PRO A 15 -24.35 -1.95 -6.16
N GLU A 16 -23.86 -1.12 -5.28
CA GLU A 16 -23.00 0.03 -5.57
C GLU A 16 -21.51 -0.29 -5.83
N TYR A 17 -21.10 -1.54 -5.65
CA TYR A 17 -19.67 -1.95 -5.82
C TYR A 17 -19.49 -3.15 -6.76
N LYS A 18 -20.40 -3.33 -7.71
CA LYS A 18 -20.22 -4.34 -8.76
C LYS A 18 -19.24 -3.83 -9.82
N VAL A 19 -17.94 -3.92 -9.53
CA VAL A 19 -16.99 -4.12 -10.63
C VAL A 19 -17.41 -5.43 -11.29
N SER A 20 -17.88 -5.35 -12.54
CA SER A 20 -18.40 -6.55 -13.19
C SER A 20 -17.25 -7.57 -13.23
N TRP A 21 -17.58 -8.83 -12.94
CA TRP A 21 -16.65 -9.97 -13.04
C TRP A 21 -15.88 -10.00 -14.37
N GLU A 22 -16.47 -9.46 -15.41
CA GLU A 22 -15.93 -9.36 -16.76
C GLU A 22 -14.76 -8.37 -16.85
N VAL A 23 -14.82 -7.24 -16.15
CA VAL A 23 -13.74 -6.26 -16.08
C VAL A 23 -12.58 -6.81 -15.24
N TYR A 24 -12.90 -7.42 -14.11
CA TYR A 24 -11.89 -8.00 -13.22
C TYR A 24 -11.13 -9.17 -13.87
N SER A 25 -11.83 -10.06 -14.57
CA SER A 25 -11.21 -11.21 -15.25
C SER A 25 -10.27 -10.83 -16.39
N LYS A 26 -10.48 -9.66 -17.00
CA LYS A 26 -9.58 -9.10 -18.03
C LYS A 26 -8.31 -8.47 -17.43
N LEU A 27 -8.40 -7.91 -16.21
CA LEU A 27 -7.30 -7.23 -15.53
C LEU A 27 -6.34 -8.18 -14.81
N ALA A 28 -6.80 -9.35 -14.37
CA ALA A 28 -6.02 -10.31 -13.59
C ALA A 28 -6.23 -11.77 -14.04
N PRO A 29 -5.75 -12.16 -15.23
CA PRO A 29 -6.09 -13.46 -15.83
C PRO A 29 -5.60 -14.68 -15.06
N ASN A 30 -4.60 -14.57 -14.18
CA ASN A 30 -3.93 -15.72 -13.55
C ASN A 30 -4.13 -15.87 -12.04
N THR A 31 -4.99 -15.09 -11.39
CA THR A 31 -5.05 -15.08 -9.93
C THR A 31 -6.41 -15.51 -9.39
N SER A 32 -6.62 -16.83 -9.29
CA SER A 32 -7.84 -17.40 -8.70
C SER A 32 -8.03 -17.04 -7.21
N TYR A 33 -6.95 -16.76 -6.49
CA TYR A 33 -6.94 -16.40 -5.07
C TYR A 33 -7.33 -14.93 -4.83
N ILE A 34 -6.77 -14.00 -5.59
CA ILE A 34 -7.12 -12.58 -5.54
C ILE A 34 -8.61 -12.37 -5.85
N ARG A 35 -9.18 -13.20 -6.71
CA ARG A 35 -10.58 -13.19 -7.12
C ARG A 35 -11.59 -13.19 -5.96
N ARG A 36 -11.32 -13.91 -4.87
CA ARG A 36 -12.29 -14.05 -3.76
C ARG A 36 -12.16 -13.00 -2.68
N GLN A 37 -10.96 -12.47 -2.45
CA GLN A 37 -10.70 -11.56 -1.33
C GLN A 37 -10.92 -10.08 -1.65
N VAL A 38 -10.65 -9.64 -2.89
CA VAL A 38 -10.76 -8.23 -3.27
C VAL A 38 -12.22 -7.77 -3.29
N ILE A 39 -13.12 -8.58 -3.85
CA ILE A 39 -14.55 -8.22 -3.97
C ILE A 39 -15.23 -8.11 -2.59
N SER A 40 -14.89 -9.01 -1.64
CA SER A 40 -15.52 -9.00 -0.31
C SER A 40 -14.96 -7.88 0.61
N ARG A 41 -13.77 -7.36 0.35
CA ARG A 41 -13.09 -6.41 1.24
C ARG A 41 -13.13 -4.95 0.78
N MET A 42 -13.33 -4.68 -0.50
CA MET A 42 -13.54 -3.30 -0.97
C MET A 42 -14.84 -2.69 -0.44
N SER A 43 -15.89 -3.50 -0.24
CA SER A 43 -17.20 -3.02 0.25
C SER A 43 -17.22 -2.66 1.75
N VAL A 44 -16.24 -3.09 2.54
CA VAL A 44 -16.21 -2.82 3.99
C VAL A 44 -15.52 -1.50 4.32
N SER A 45 -14.69 -0.99 3.43
CA SER A 45 -13.86 0.20 3.68
C SER A 45 -14.64 1.50 3.78
N SER A 46 -15.82 1.60 3.15
CA SER A 46 -16.61 2.85 3.18
C SER A 46 -17.50 3.03 4.42
N MET A 47 -17.75 1.97 5.21
CA MET A 47 -18.69 2.04 6.32
C MET A 47 -18.08 2.33 7.70
N TYR A 48 -16.77 2.27 7.86
CA TYR A 48 -16.11 2.53 9.14
C TYR A 48 -15.08 3.66 9.03
N PHE A 49 -15.52 4.80 8.50
CA PHE A 49 -14.76 6.04 8.57
C PHE A 49 -15.05 6.74 9.89
N GLN A 50 -14.65 6.11 10.99
CA GLN A 50 -14.48 6.85 12.23
C GLN A 50 -13.12 7.54 12.13
N GLN A 51 -13.14 8.87 12.07
CA GLN A 51 -11.96 9.73 12.12
C GLN A 51 -11.17 9.47 13.40
N SER A 52 -10.33 8.46 13.40
CA SER A 52 -9.21 8.46 14.34
C SER A 52 -8.22 9.50 13.80
N LYS A 53 -8.00 10.56 14.54
CA LYS A 53 -7.14 11.68 14.14
C LYS A 53 -5.67 11.29 13.96
N GLU A 54 -5.31 10.06 14.27
CA GLU A 54 -3.94 9.60 14.36
C GLU A 54 -3.83 8.17 13.82
N PHE A 55 -2.85 7.94 12.95
CA PHE A 55 -2.43 6.58 12.64
C PHE A 55 -1.28 6.19 13.56
N ASN A 56 -1.12 4.91 13.82
CA ASN A 56 0.00 4.43 14.60
C ASN A 56 1.19 4.08 13.70
N THR A 57 2.36 4.45 14.18
CA THR A 57 3.66 4.11 13.58
C THR A 57 4.45 3.21 14.52
N THR A 58 5.32 2.38 13.98
CA THR A 58 6.26 1.63 14.81
C THR A 58 7.62 2.31 14.84
N LYS A 59 8.03 2.95 13.74
CA LYS A 59 9.31 3.67 13.63
C LYS A 59 9.45 4.36 12.27
N SER A 60 10.41 5.28 12.20
CA SER A 60 11.05 5.69 10.95
C SER A 60 12.53 5.25 10.96
N GLU A 61 12.99 4.53 9.93
CA GLU A 61 14.38 4.06 9.87
C GLU A 61 14.99 4.25 8.48
N LEU A 62 16.31 4.40 8.45
CA LEU A 62 17.07 4.46 7.19
C LEU A 62 17.38 3.03 6.71
N THR A 63 17.11 2.75 5.45
CA THR A 63 17.27 1.43 4.86
C THR A 63 17.49 1.48 3.35
N THR A 64 18.04 0.41 2.80
CA THR A 64 18.23 0.20 1.36
C THR A 64 17.44 -0.98 0.82
N ILE A 65 16.49 -1.51 1.61
CA ILE A 65 15.80 -2.76 1.29
C ILE A 65 14.44 -2.50 0.60
N GLU A 66 13.79 -1.36 0.87
CA GLU A 66 12.44 -1.06 0.40
C GLU A 66 12.41 0.01 -0.69
N GLY A 67 13.29 -0.10 -1.68
CA GLY A 67 13.35 0.77 -2.85
C GLY A 67 14.76 1.21 -3.22
N ASP A 68 14.90 1.91 -4.35
CA ASP A 68 16.18 2.37 -4.86
C ASP A 68 16.83 3.39 -3.91
N GLY A 69 18.13 3.22 -3.67
CA GLY A 69 18.96 4.10 -2.86
C GLY A 69 18.75 3.95 -1.35
N LEU A 70 19.20 4.94 -0.56
CA LEU A 70 18.96 5.00 0.88
C LEU A 70 17.66 5.76 1.16
N ARG A 71 16.76 5.13 1.88
CA ARG A 71 15.41 5.65 2.07
C ARG A 71 15.03 5.74 3.54
N VAL A 72 14.12 6.65 3.86
CA VAL A 72 13.47 6.66 5.16
C VAL A 72 12.18 5.85 5.05
N ASN A 73 12.11 4.73 5.75
CA ASN A 73 10.87 3.96 5.84
C ASN A 73 9.98 4.50 6.94
N LEU A 74 8.72 4.75 6.61
CA LEU A 74 7.68 5.03 7.59
C LEU A 74 6.75 3.82 7.68
N PHE A 75 6.83 3.11 8.81
CA PHE A 75 5.99 1.96 9.07
C PHE A 75 4.65 2.40 9.67
N VAL A 76 3.56 2.00 9.05
CA VAL A 76 2.21 2.22 9.57
C VAL A 76 1.61 0.92 10.10
N SER A 77 0.65 1.02 10.99
CA SER A 77 -0.13 -0.14 11.46
C SER A 77 -1.50 -0.23 10.78
N LYS A 78 -2.21 -1.32 11.02
CA LYS A 78 -3.48 -1.69 10.42
C LYS A 78 -3.33 -2.20 8.98
N CYS A 79 -3.77 -3.45 8.77
CA CYS A 79 -3.83 -4.05 7.43
C CYS A 79 -5.02 -5.00 7.34
N GLN A 80 -5.90 -4.76 6.36
CA GLN A 80 -7.07 -5.60 6.12
C GLN A 80 -6.72 -6.93 5.43
N PHE A 81 -5.58 -7.02 4.74
CA PHE A 81 -5.24 -8.16 3.90
C PHE A 81 -4.86 -9.40 4.69
N ARG A 82 -4.18 -9.24 5.82
CA ARG A 82 -3.79 -10.32 6.73
C ARG A 82 -3.13 -11.49 6.00
N CYS A 83 -2.16 -11.20 5.14
CA CYS A 83 -1.42 -12.21 4.41
C CYS A 83 -0.75 -13.20 5.38
N VAL A 84 -0.79 -14.48 5.04
CA VAL A 84 -0.12 -15.55 5.81
C VAL A 84 1.39 -15.32 5.74
N ASN A 85 2.09 -15.51 6.86
CA ASN A 85 3.54 -15.33 7.00
C ASN A 85 4.04 -13.93 6.53
N CYS A 86 3.21 -12.90 6.70
CA CYS A 86 3.57 -11.52 6.38
C CYS A 86 4.82 -11.10 7.16
N PHE A 87 5.80 -10.46 6.49
CA PHE A 87 7.01 -9.94 7.13
C PHE A 87 6.73 -8.94 8.26
N ASN A 88 5.60 -8.21 8.17
CA ASN A 88 5.15 -7.23 9.13
C ASN A 88 3.86 -7.66 9.85
N GLU A 89 3.80 -8.91 10.31
CA GLU A 89 2.59 -9.48 10.91
C GLU A 89 2.02 -8.64 12.05
N LEU A 90 2.87 -8.13 12.92
CA LEU A 90 2.45 -7.29 14.05
C LEU A 90 1.80 -5.98 13.57
N SER A 91 2.31 -5.40 12.50
CA SER A 91 1.76 -4.17 11.91
C SER A 91 0.39 -4.36 11.25
N GLN A 92 -0.08 -5.60 11.09
CA GLN A 92 -1.46 -5.86 10.62
C GLN A 92 -2.51 -5.44 11.67
N GLN A 93 -2.12 -5.37 12.94
CA GLN A 93 -3.03 -5.04 14.03
C GLN A 93 -3.32 -3.53 14.04
N GLU A 94 -4.60 -3.18 14.22
CA GLU A 94 -4.98 -1.79 14.48
C GLU A 94 -4.46 -1.37 15.85
N GLY A 95 -3.84 -0.19 15.91
CA GLY A 95 -3.27 0.34 17.15
C GLY A 95 -1.89 -0.23 17.53
N TYR A 96 -1.28 -1.09 16.71
CA TYR A 96 0.09 -1.53 16.94
C TYR A 96 1.07 -0.38 16.74
N GLY A 97 2.07 -0.29 17.62
CA GLY A 97 3.00 0.84 17.68
C GLY A 97 2.47 1.97 18.55
N GLU A 98 2.89 3.18 18.29
CA GLU A 98 2.53 4.39 19.01
C GLU A 98 1.90 5.44 18.07
N PRO A 99 1.07 6.36 18.58
CA PRO A 99 0.49 7.42 17.76
C PRO A 99 1.57 8.24 17.06
N PHE A 100 1.37 8.51 15.77
CA PHE A 100 2.27 9.37 15.01
C PHE A 100 2.09 10.82 15.45
N THR A 101 3.15 11.40 16.00
CA THR A 101 3.17 12.75 16.57
C THR A 101 3.97 13.72 15.70
N ASP A 102 3.92 15.02 16.06
CA ASP A 102 4.73 16.06 15.43
C ASP A 102 6.24 15.79 15.60
N GLU A 103 6.66 15.15 16.68
CA GLU A 103 8.05 14.74 16.90
C GLU A 103 8.48 13.66 15.92
N HIS A 104 7.61 12.66 15.67
CA HIS A 104 7.87 11.64 14.65
C HIS A 104 7.95 12.24 13.25
N GLU A 105 7.07 13.17 12.93
CA GLU A 105 7.11 13.87 11.66
C GLU A 105 8.39 14.71 11.51
N LYS A 106 8.78 15.43 12.54
CA LYS A 106 10.02 16.19 12.56
C LYS A 106 11.23 15.28 12.31
N GLU A 107 11.33 14.16 13.01
CA GLU A 107 12.41 13.16 12.83
C GLU A 107 12.44 12.61 11.41
N LEU A 108 11.27 12.31 10.83
CA LEU A 108 11.14 11.86 9.44
C LEU A 108 11.73 12.88 8.47
N PHE A 109 11.37 14.17 8.62
CA PHE A 109 11.83 15.23 7.74
C PHE A 109 13.29 15.62 7.97
N GLU A 110 13.80 15.52 9.19
CA GLU A 110 15.23 15.64 9.48
C GLU A 110 16.06 14.58 8.74
N LYS A 111 15.60 13.30 8.76
CA LYS A 111 16.24 12.22 7.99
C LYS A 111 16.14 12.45 6.48
N LEU A 112 14.99 12.89 5.97
CA LEU A 112 14.83 13.20 4.55
C LEU A 112 15.71 14.35 4.07
N SER A 113 16.04 15.29 4.95
CA SER A 113 16.92 16.43 4.63
C SER A 113 18.37 16.04 4.43
N LEU A 114 18.76 14.81 4.78
CA LEU A 114 20.14 14.35 4.58
C LEU A 114 20.45 14.19 3.08
N PRO A 115 21.60 14.70 2.60
CA PRO A 115 21.87 14.77 1.16
C PRO A 115 22.04 13.40 0.47
N PHE A 116 22.31 12.36 1.25
CA PHE A 116 22.50 10.99 0.77
C PHE A 116 21.23 10.12 0.89
N VAL A 117 20.13 10.69 1.32
CA VAL A 117 18.84 10.01 1.37
C VAL A 117 18.10 10.26 0.05
N ASP A 118 17.62 9.22 -0.61
CA ASP A 118 16.98 9.30 -1.93
C ASP A 118 15.46 9.46 -1.86
N GLY A 119 14.85 9.21 -0.70
CA GLY A 119 13.43 9.41 -0.55
C GLY A 119 12.80 8.72 0.66
N VAL A 120 11.48 8.63 0.63
CA VAL A 120 10.66 7.96 1.66
C VAL A 120 9.96 6.75 1.07
N THR A 121 9.79 5.69 1.89
CA THR A 121 8.93 4.54 1.57
C THR A 121 7.89 4.36 2.66
N PHE A 122 6.62 4.33 2.28
CA PHE A 122 5.51 3.98 3.15
C PHE A 122 5.32 2.46 3.14
N VAL A 123 5.39 1.86 4.32
CA VAL A 123 5.43 0.39 4.51
C VAL A 123 4.78 0.00 5.84
N GLY A 124 4.84 -1.25 6.23
CA GLY A 124 4.33 -1.75 7.50
C GLY A 124 3.04 -2.55 7.34
N GLY A 125 1.93 -2.04 7.86
CA GLY A 125 0.58 -2.57 7.62
C GLY A 125 0.11 -2.28 6.19
N GLU A 126 -0.96 -1.51 6.04
CA GLU A 126 -1.45 -1.10 4.71
C GLU A 126 -1.45 0.44 4.59
N PRO A 127 -0.50 1.03 3.87
CA PRO A 127 -0.42 2.48 3.71
C PRO A 127 -1.71 3.10 3.14
N PHE A 128 -2.35 2.45 2.18
CA PHE A 128 -3.58 2.97 1.57
C PHE A 128 -4.80 2.94 2.49
N GLN A 129 -4.78 2.16 3.60
CA GLN A 129 -5.77 2.31 4.66
C GLN A 129 -5.54 3.54 5.54
N ASN A 130 -4.32 4.08 5.52
CA ASN A 130 -3.93 5.30 6.21
C ASN A 130 -3.81 6.51 5.25
N ALA A 131 -4.37 6.41 4.05
CA ALA A 131 -4.21 7.36 2.96
C ALA A 131 -4.53 8.81 3.34
N ASN A 132 -5.58 9.06 4.15
CA ASN A 132 -5.94 10.40 4.61
C ASN A 132 -4.79 11.13 5.32
N HIS A 133 -4.04 10.41 6.14
CA HIS A 133 -2.92 10.96 6.89
C HIS A 133 -1.65 11.01 6.05
N LEU A 134 -1.36 9.93 5.32
CA LEU A 134 -0.15 9.81 4.53
C LEU A 134 -0.14 10.74 3.31
N THR A 135 -1.30 11.10 2.76
CA THR A 135 -1.40 12.12 1.70
C THR A 135 -0.78 13.46 2.13
N ARG A 136 -1.04 13.90 3.37
CA ARG A 136 -0.45 15.13 3.90
C ARG A 136 1.07 15.05 3.98
N ILE A 137 1.60 13.93 4.47
CA ILE A 137 3.05 13.71 4.57
C ILE A 137 3.68 13.65 3.17
N ALA A 138 3.10 12.86 2.27
CA ALA A 138 3.61 12.71 0.90
C ALA A 138 3.59 14.05 0.13
N LYS A 139 2.52 14.84 0.30
CA LYS A 139 2.43 16.19 -0.26
C LYS A 139 3.56 17.09 0.27
N ARG A 140 3.78 17.10 1.58
CA ARG A 140 4.84 17.88 2.21
C ARG A 140 6.22 17.45 1.70
N VAL A 141 6.47 16.14 1.51
CA VAL A 141 7.71 15.65 0.89
C VAL A 141 7.90 16.24 -0.50
N ARG A 142 6.84 16.32 -1.32
CA ARG A 142 6.93 16.93 -2.65
C ARG A 142 7.23 18.42 -2.62
N GLU A 143 6.71 19.12 -1.62
CA GLU A 143 6.89 20.58 -1.48
C GLU A 143 8.29 20.94 -0.94
N GLU A 144 8.76 20.21 0.08
CA GLU A 144 10.02 20.54 0.78
C GLU A 144 11.23 19.81 0.19
N HIS A 145 11.04 18.64 -0.43
CA HIS A 145 12.06 17.77 -0.99
C HIS A 145 11.72 17.28 -2.40
N PRO A 146 11.58 18.17 -3.41
CA PRO A 146 11.12 17.81 -4.76
C PRO A 146 12.08 16.88 -5.52
N ASP A 147 13.33 16.79 -5.07
CA ASP A 147 14.36 15.88 -5.57
C ASP A 147 14.26 14.45 -5.02
N LYS A 148 13.47 14.24 -3.96
CA LYS A 148 13.29 12.94 -3.31
C LYS A 148 12.14 12.17 -3.93
N THR A 149 12.29 10.84 -4.00
CA THR A 149 11.22 9.97 -4.50
C THR A 149 10.35 9.42 -3.38
N VAL A 150 9.07 9.21 -3.68
CA VAL A 150 8.09 8.64 -2.76
C VAL A 150 7.68 7.26 -3.25
N TRP A 151 7.94 6.24 -2.45
CA TRP A 151 7.56 4.86 -2.71
C TRP A 151 6.49 4.41 -1.72
N SER A 152 5.70 3.43 -2.10
CA SER A 152 4.75 2.80 -1.18
C SER A 152 4.54 1.34 -1.51
N TYR A 153 4.26 0.55 -0.49
CA TYR A 153 3.72 -0.80 -0.64
C TYR A 153 2.20 -0.77 -0.50
N THR A 154 1.54 -1.74 -1.11
CA THR A 154 0.11 -1.98 -0.93
C THR A 154 -0.30 -3.41 -1.31
N GLY A 155 -1.28 -3.94 -0.62
CA GLY A 155 -1.95 -5.18 -1.03
C GLY A 155 -3.00 -4.98 -2.13
N PHE A 156 -3.34 -3.74 -2.49
CA PHE A 156 -4.19 -3.44 -3.65
C PHE A 156 -3.39 -3.60 -4.94
N ILE A 157 -4.09 -3.79 -6.07
CA ILE A 157 -3.49 -3.65 -7.40
C ILE A 157 -3.81 -2.26 -7.95
N ILE A 158 -2.86 -1.67 -8.72
CA ILE A 158 -2.98 -0.29 -9.19
C ILE A 158 -4.24 -0.06 -10.03
N GLU A 159 -4.67 -1.06 -10.81
CA GLU A 159 -5.87 -0.97 -11.65
C GLU A 159 -7.11 -0.66 -10.80
N LEU A 160 -7.22 -1.23 -9.61
CA LEU A 160 -8.34 -0.94 -8.69
C LEU A 160 -8.22 0.47 -8.09
N LEU A 161 -7.01 0.92 -7.80
CA LEU A 161 -6.78 2.27 -7.30
C LEU A 161 -7.09 3.33 -8.36
N LEU A 162 -6.81 3.04 -9.64
CA LEU A 162 -7.13 3.92 -10.77
C LEU A 162 -8.64 4.02 -11.06
N MET A 163 -9.42 3.03 -10.65
CA MET A 163 -10.88 3.02 -10.81
C MET A 163 -11.63 3.78 -9.71
N LEU A 164 -10.95 4.16 -8.64
CA LEU A 164 -11.55 4.95 -7.56
C LEU A 164 -11.82 6.38 -8.03
N ASP A 165 -12.87 6.98 -7.46
CA ASP A 165 -13.18 8.40 -7.71
C ASP A 165 -12.00 9.29 -7.29
N GLU A 166 -11.82 10.42 -7.96
CA GLU A 166 -10.68 11.31 -7.70
C GLU A 166 -10.67 11.91 -6.30
N ASP A 167 -11.82 11.97 -5.62
CA ASP A 167 -11.97 12.40 -4.24
C ASP A 167 -11.77 11.26 -3.21
N ASP A 168 -11.64 10.00 -3.65
CA ASP A 168 -11.28 8.91 -2.74
C ASP A 168 -9.87 9.14 -2.18
N PRO A 169 -9.70 9.07 -0.85
CA PRO A 169 -8.40 9.30 -0.21
C PRO A 169 -7.26 8.44 -0.75
N LYS A 170 -7.52 7.19 -1.13
CA LYS A 170 -6.52 6.31 -1.72
C LYS A 170 -6.10 6.78 -3.10
N ARG A 171 -7.08 7.26 -3.90
CA ARG A 171 -6.80 7.83 -5.22
C ARG A 171 -5.99 9.13 -5.08
N GLN A 172 -6.31 9.97 -4.10
CA GLN A 172 -5.54 11.16 -3.80
C GLN A 172 -4.11 10.83 -3.35
N PHE A 173 -3.94 9.86 -2.45
CA PHE A 173 -2.61 9.42 -2.00
C PHE A 173 -1.76 8.89 -3.16
N LEU A 174 -2.35 8.10 -4.05
CA LEU A 174 -1.67 7.56 -5.23
C LEU A 174 -1.01 8.65 -6.08
N ASN A 175 -1.60 9.85 -6.18
CA ASN A 175 -1.06 10.95 -6.98
C ASN A 175 0.30 11.49 -6.48
N TYR A 176 0.67 11.19 -5.23
CA TYR A 176 1.94 11.62 -4.63
C TYR A 176 3.01 10.54 -4.64
N ILE A 177 2.69 9.32 -5.09
CA ILE A 177 3.61 8.19 -5.16
C ILE A 177 4.33 8.18 -6.52
N ASP A 178 5.63 7.91 -6.53
CA ASP A 178 6.39 7.67 -7.77
C ASP A 178 6.38 6.20 -8.15
N VAL A 179 6.66 5.33 -7.16
CA VAL A 179 6.76 3.89 -7.39
C VAL A 179 5.91 3.15 -6.37
N LEU A 180 5.12 2.22 -6.84
CA LEU A 180 4.22 1.40 -6.04
C LEU A 180 4.62 -0.07 -6.15
N ILE A 181 4.86 -0.73 -5.01
CA ILE A 181 4.93 -2.19 -4.96
C ILE A 181 3.51 -2.67 -4.66
N ASP A 182 2.84 -3.19 -5.69
CA ASP A 182 1.43 -3.53 -5.64
C ASP A 182 1.17 -5.05 -5.57
N GLY A 183 0.04 -5.42 -5.00
CA GLY A 183 -0.41 -6.80 -4.85
C GLY A 183 -0.14 -7.39 -3.48
N GLN A 184 -1.05 -8.29 -3.05
CA GLN A 184 -0.92 -9.00 -1.79
C GLN A 184 0.33 -9.89 -1.79
N TYR A 185 1.02 -9.96 -0.64
CA TYR A 185 2.03 -10.97 -0.42
C TYR A 185 1.40 -12.38 -0.42
N ILE A 186 2.01 -13.30 -1.16
CA ILE A 186 1.64 -14.71 -1.25
C ILE A 186 2.86 -15.53 -0.83
N ASP A 187 2.76 -16.24 0.29
CA ASP A 187 3.90 -16.96 0.88
C ASP A 187 4.44 -18.06 -0.04
N GLU A 188 3.55 -18.77 -0.74
CA GLU A 188 3.91 -19.82 -1.69
C GLU A 188 4.65 -19.27 -2.93
N GLU A 189 4.57 -17.97 -3.19
CA GLU A 189 5.26 -17.28 -4.27
C GLU A 189 6.46 -16.45 -3.78
N ARG A 190 6.88 -16.67 -2.53
CA ARG A 190 8.07 -16.03 -1.97
C ARG A 190 9.29 -16.41 -2.79
N ASP A 191 9.99 -15.40 -3.29
CA ASP A 191 11.22 -15.57 -4.06
C ASP A 191 12.41 -15.03 -3.27
N GLU A 192 13.24 -15.94 -2.78
CA GLU A 192 14.47 -15.59 -2.05
C GLU A 192 15.69 -15.48 -2.99
N SER A 193 15.55 -15.82 -4.26
CA SER A 193 16.65 -15.88 -5.22
C SER A 193 17.06 -14.53 -5.76
N ASP A 194 16.19 -13.52 -5.68
CA ASP A 194 16.44 -12.17 -6.22
C ASP A 194 16.40 -11.09 -5.13
N LEU A 195 17.50 -10.94 -4.41
CA LEU A 195 17.69 -9.93 -3.36
C LEU A 195 17.62 -8.47 -3.84
N LYS A 196 17.52 -8.24 -5.15
CA LYS A 196 17.40 -6.89 -5.75
C LYS A 196 15.95 -6.50 -6.01
N VAL A 197 15.02 -7.39 -5.79
CA VAL A 197 13.61 -7.12 -6.04
C VAL A 197 12.96 -6.70 -4.74
N TYR A 198 12.51 -5.45 -4.66
CA TYR A 198 11.85 -4.84 -3.49
C TYR A 198 10.46 -5.42 -3.20
N ARG A 199 10.18 -6.65 -3.61
CA ARG A 199 8.90 -7.35 -3.46
C ARG A 199 9.06 -8.60 -2.61
N GLY A 200 8.05 -8.93 -1.83
CA GLY A 200 8.08 -10.10 -0.94
C GLY A 200 7.71 -11.41 -1.65
N SER A 201 7.00 -11.35 -2.79
CA SER A 201 6.57 -12.51 -3.56
C SER A 201 6.49 -12.19 -5.06
N SER A 202 6.60 -13.22 -5.90
CA SER A 202 6.75 -13.07 -7.36
C SER A 202 5.53 -12.45 -8.06
N ASN A 203 4.34 -12.57 -7.47
CA ASN A 203 3.11 -11.96 -7.97
C ASN A 203 3.04 -10.44 -7.78
N GLN A 204 3.84 -9.88 -6.86
CA GLN A 204 3.88 -8.43 -6.65
C GLN A 204 4.61 -7.74 -7.80
N ARG A 205 4.18 -6.52 -8.12
CA ARG A 205 4.74 -5.74 -9.23
C ARG A 205 5.35 -4.45 -8.72
N ILE A 206 6.40 -3.99 -9.38
CA ILE A 206 6.99 -2.66 -9.15
C ILE A 206 6.46 -1.76 -10.27
N ILE A 207 5.70 -0.75 -9.92
CA ILE A 207 4.88 0.04 -10.83
C ILE A 207 5.38 1.49 -10.87
N ASP A 208 5.57 2.03 -12.07
CA ASP A 208 5.68 3.47 -12.31
C ASP A 208 4.29 4.10 -12.21
N VAL A 209 4.03 4.81 -11.11
CA VAL A 209 2.70 5.34 -10.83
C VAL A 209 2.32 6.48 -11.78
N LYS A 210 3.25 7.39 -12.06
CA LYS A 210 2.98 8.54 -12.94
C LYS A 210 2.60 8.09 -14.34
N GLU A 211 3.36 7.14 -14.87
CA GLU A 211 3.10 6.61 -16.19
C GLU A 211 1.82 5.75 -16.22
N SER A 212 1.54 5.03 -15.13
CA SER A 212 0.31 4.25 -15.00
C SER A 212 -0.94 5.14 -14.94
N ILE A 213 -0.90 6.25 -14.21
CA ILE A 213 -1.98 7.24 -14.19
C ILE A 213 -2.18 7.82 -15.59
N ARG A 214 -1.11 8.19 -16.29
CA ARG A 214 -1.19 8.74 -17.65
C ARG A 214 -1.81 7.76 -18.64
N GLN A 215 -1.47 6.46 -18.53
CA GLN A 215 -1.96 5.42 -19.45
C GLN A 215 -3.24 4.74 -18.97
N GLN A 216 -3.71 5.01 -17.76
CA GLN A 216 -4.87 4.34 -17.11
C GLN A 216 -4.72 2.79 -17.08
N LYS A 217 -3.50 2.31 -16.88
CA LYS A 217 -3.15 0.88 -16.75
C LYS A 217 -1.82 0.73 -16.01
N ALA A 218 -1.55 -0.46 -15.49
CA ALA A 218 -0.25 -0.75 -14.88
C ALA A 218 0.89 -0.60 -15.89
N VAL A 219 1.90 0.18 -15.53
CA VAL A 219 3.17 0.31 -16.24
C VAL A 219 4.29 -0.07 -15.27
N LEU A 220 5.09 -1.06 -15.65
CA LEU A 220 6.18 -1.51 -14.80
C LEU A 220 7.28 -0.44 -14.71
N TYR A 221 7.79 -0.28 -13.50
CA TYR A 221 8.94 0.57 -13.22
C TYR A 221 10.19 -0.03 -13.86
N LYS A 222 10.96 0.78 -14.53
CA LYS A 222 12.25 0.38 -15.13
C LYS A 222 13.36 0.72 -14.14
N GLN A 223 13.94 -0.30 -13.57
CA GLN A 223 15.17 -0.20 -12.78
C GLN A 223 16.36 0.12 -13.65
#